data_5e96bf0e3a944efb72b5bbad4656c42e
#
_entry.id   5e96bf0e3a944efb72b5bbad4656c42e
#
_cell.length_a   1.000
_cell.length_b   1.000
_cell.length_c   1.000
_cell.angle_alpha   90.00
_cell.angle_beta   90.00
_cell.angle_gamma   90.00
#
_symmetry.space_group_name_H-M   'P 1'
#
loop_
_entity.id
_entity.type
_entity.pdbx_description
1 polymer ?
#
loop_
_entity_poly.entity_id
_entity_poly.type
_entity_poly.pdbx_seq_one_letter_code
_entity_poly.pdbx_strand_id
1 'polypeptide(L)'
;NSDLIKEFIYNVSKEIKSNSQSRVISGIRSFFDYLLFEGLIESNPVINIESPKLSRKLPSTLSENEINILIKNIDKNKNESERNIAIIETLYGCGLRVSELIGLKISDLFFDEDFIKVTGKGNKQRLVPVSSVNKIYINNYINNSRKKIKINSLFTDILFLNRRGKSLTRA
;
A
#
# COMPACT_ATOMS: atom_id res chain seq x y z
N ASN A 1 36.94 -7.65 1.51
CA ASN A 1 37.72 -6.96 0.49
C ASN A 1 36.77 -6.11 -0.39
N SER A 2 37.07 -4.82 -0.53
CA SER A 2 36.26 -3.86 -1.30
C SER A 2 36.08 -4.28 -2.78
N ASP A 3 37.11 -4.93 -3.37
CA ASP A 3 37.08 -5.28 -4.80
C ASP A 3 36.09 -6.42 -5.12
N LEU A 4 35.98 -7.40 -4.22
CA LEU A 4 34.96 -8.45 -4.34
C LEU A 4 33.53 -7.88 -4.29
N ILE A 5 33.32 -6.85 -3.46
CA ILE A 5 32.01 -6.20 -3.36
C ILE A 5 31.71 -5.41 -4.64
N LYS A 6 32.70 -4.70 -5.20
CA LYS A 6 32.56 -4.01 -6.49
C LYS A 6 32.23 -4.98 -7.62
N GLU A 7 32.95 -6.11 -7.66
CA GLU A 7 32.70 -7.16 -8.65
C GLU A 7 31.30 -7.75 -8.53
N PHE A 8 30.85 -8.04 -7.29
CA PHE A 8 29.49 -8.49 -7.01
C PHE A 8 28.45 -7.47 -7.52
N ILE A 9 28.61 -6.18 -7.16
CA ILE A 9 27.69 -5.11 -7.57
C ILE A 9 27.69 -4.98 -9.11
N TYR A 10 28.84 -5.07 -9.74
CA TYR A 10 28.95 -5.02 -11.21
C TYR A 10 28.21 -6.20 -11.86
N ASN A 11 28.36 -7.42 -11.38
CA ASN A 11 27.66 -8.58 -11.91
C ASN A 11 26.16 -8.48 -11.71
N VAL A 12 25.70 -8.08 -10.52
CA VAL A 12 24.28 -7.85 -10.22
C VAL A 12 23.69 -6.76 -11.11
N SER A 13 24.46 -5.71 -11.44
CA SER A 13 23.99 -4.60 -12.29
C SER A 13 23.61 -5.01 -13.70
N LYS A 14 24.14 -6.13 -14.21
CA LYS A 14 23.80 -6.67 -15.54
C LYS A 14 22.41 -7.33 -15.57
N GLU A 15 21.93 -7.79 -14.43
CA GLU A 15 20.69 -8.58 -14.31
C GLU A 15 19.52 -7.79 -13.80
N ILE A 16 19.75 -6.69 -13.06
CA ILE A 16 18.70 -5.92 -12.38
C ILE A 16 18.65 -4.46 -12.81
N LYS A 17 17.47 -3.84 -12.66
CA LYS A 17 17.28 -2.41 -12.95
C LYS A 17 18.01 -1.53 -11.92
N SER A 18 18.39 -0.31 -12.35
CA SER A 18 19.12 0.67 -11.50
C SER A 18 18.48 0.93 -10.14
N ASN A 19 17.14 0.95 -10.06
CA ASN A 19 16.43 1.10 -8.77
C ASN A 19 16.69 -0.09 -7.81
N SER A 20 16.74 -1.30 -8.34
CA SER A 20 17.03 -2.51 -7.56
C SER A 20 18.51 -2.55 -7.18
N GLN A 21 19.40 -2.17 -8.08
CA GLN A 21 20.83 -2.06 -7.80
C GLN A 21 21.08 -1.05 -6.66
N SER A 22 20.45 0.13 -6.70
CA SER A 22 20.55 1.12 -5.62
C SER A 22 20.12 0.56 -4.26
N ARG A 23 19.08 -0.28 -4.22
CA ARG A 23 18.64 -0.95 -2.99
C ARG A 23 19.66 -1.97 -2.48
N VAL A 24 20.26 -2.76 -3.39
CA VAL A 24 21.32 -3.71 -3.03
C VAL A 24 22.50 -2.98 -2.42
N ILE A 25 22.98 -1.90 -3.06
CA ILE A 25 24.09 -1.08 -2.56
C ILE A 25 23.75 -0.49 -1.18
N SER A 26 22.53 0.03 -1.00
CA SER A 26 22.08 0.58 0.29
C SER A 26 22.04 -0.50 1.39
N GLY A 27 21.57 -1.71 1.05
CA GLY A 27 21.57 -2.83 2.00
C GLY A 27 22.98 -3.24 2.43
N ILE A 28 23.91 -3.35 1.46
CA ILE A 28 25.31 -3.69 1.74
C ILE A 28 25.94 -2.57 2.59
N ARG A 29 25.70 -1.30 2.27
CA ARG A 29 26.21 -0.17 3.06
C ARG A 29 25.72 -0.22 4.50
N SER A 30 24.42 -0.40 4.71
CA SER A 30 23.83 -0.51 6.04
C SER A 30 24.39 -1.69 6.84
N PHE A 31 24.68 -2.81 6.18
CA PHE A 31 25.31 -3.96 6.83
C PHE A 31 26.74 -3.65 7.31
N PHE A 32 27.55 -3.00 6.47
CA PHE A 32 28.91 -2.62 6.89
C PHE A 32 28.93 -1.47 7.88
N ASP A 33 27.98 -0.54 7.82
CA ASP A 33 27.79 0.49 8.86
C ASP A 33 27.45 -0.14 10.21
N TYR A 34 26.61 -1.19 10.22
CA TYR A 34 26.33 -1.95 11.42
C TYR A 34 27.59 -2.65 11.99
N LEU A 35 28.39 -3.32 11.14
CA LEU A 35 29.62 -3.97 11.58
C LEU A 35 30.64 -2.94 12.14
N LEU A 36 30.71 -1.76 11.55
CA LEU A 36 31.54 -0.67 12.03
C LEU A 36 31.05 -0.16 13.41
N PHE A 37 29.74 -0.01 13.57
CA PHE A 37 29.11 0.40 14.83
C PHE A 37 29.37 -0.61 15.96
N GLU A 38 29.33 -1.91 15.68
CA GLU A 38 29.64 -2.98 16.63
C GLU A 38 31.17 -3.15 16.89
N GLY A 39 32.01 -2.37 16.20
CA GLY A 39 33.47 -2.46 16.37
C GLY A 39 34.10 -3.71 15.76
N LEU A 40 33.38 -4.44 14.90
CA LEU A 40 33.82 -5.65 14.23
C LEU A 40 34.75 -5.39 13.03
N ILE A 41 34.76 -4.18 12.52
CA ILE A 41 35.62 -3.67 11.43
C ILE A 41 36.08 -2.26 11.77
N GLU A 42 37.26 -1.88 11.27
CA GLU A 42 37.82 -0.53 11.49
C GLU A 42 37.32 0.51 10.48
N SER A 43 36.89 0.07 9.30
CA SER A 43 36.39 0.97 8.26
C SER A 43 35.35 0.29 7.38
N ASN A 44 34.42 1.08 6.82
CA ASN A 44 33.40 0.57 5.91
C ASN A 44 33.99 0.44 4.48
N PRO A 45 34.13 -0.81 3.95
CA PRO A 45 34.77 -1.05 2.66
C PRO A 45 33.95 -0.57 1.45
N VAL A 46 32.69 -0.15 1.66
CA VAL A 46 31.76 0.27 0.59
C VAL A 46 31.42 1.76 0.65
N ILE A 47 32.11 2.53 1.49
CA ILE A 47 31.81 3.97 1.66
C ILE A 47 31.91 4.74 0.35
N ASN A 48 32.86 4.39 -0.52
CA ASN A 48 33.14 5.05 -1.81
C ASN A 48 32.39 4.44 -2.99
N ILE A 49 31.50 3.47 -2.78
CA ILE A 49 30.71 2.88 -3.87
C ILE A 49 29.51 3.77 -4.16
N GLU A 50 29.51 4.38 -5.33
CA GLU A 50 28.39 5.24 -5.76
C GLU A 50 27.17 4.44 -6.16
N SER A 51 26.00 4.94 -5.78
CA SER A 51 24.72 4.41 -6.27
C SER A 51 24.43 4.95 -7.69
N PRO A 52 23.80 4.15 -8.56
CA PRO A 52 23.45 4.63 -9.89
C PRO A 52 22.53 5.83 -9.84
N LYS A 53 22.69 6.79 -10.75
CA LYS A 53 21.79 7.91 -10.90
C LYS A 53 20.40 7.41 -11.30
N LEU A 54 19.41 7.65 -10.47
CA LEU A 54 18.04 7.23 -10.72
C LEU A 54 17.29 8.32 -11.48
N SER A 55 16.70 7.99 -12.63
CA SER A 55 15.74 8.87 -13.27
C SER A 55 14.43 8.88 -12.46
N ARG A 56 13.99 10.05 -12.02
CA ARG A 56 12.68 10.21 -11.39
C ARG A 56 11.61 10.16 -12.48
N LYS A 57 11.02 8.98 -12.70
CA LYS A 57 9.79 8.91 -13.49
C LYS A 57 8.64 9.46 -12.64
N LEU A 58 7.94 10.46 -13.15
CA LEU A 58 6.70 10.90 -12.54
C LEU A 58 5.71 9.73 -12.60
N PRO A 59 5.04 9.40 -11.50
CA PRO A 59 4.00 8.37 -11.52
C PRO A 59 2.86 8.83 -12.44
N SER A 60 2.31 7.89 -13.22
CA SER A 60 1.05 8.13 -13.90
C SER A 60 -0.06 8.15 -12.86
N THR A 61 -0.86 9.20 -12.86
CA THR A 61 -2.02 9.35 -11.99
C THR A 61 -3.29 9.32 -12.83
N LEU A 62 -4.36 8.79 -12.26
CA LEU A 62 -5.68 8.86 -12.88
C LEU A 62 -6.32 10.22 -12.58
N SER A 63 -6.92 10.84 -13.59
CA SER A 63 -7.76 12.02 -13.44
C SER A 63 -9.12 11.65 -12.84
N GLU A 64 -9.86 12.64 -12.33
CA GLU A 64 -11.21 12.45 -11.81
C GLU A 64 -12.15 11.85 -12.88
N ASN A 65 -12.02 12.30 -14.13
CA ASN A 65 -12.82 11.76 -15.24
C ASN A 65 -12.53 10.28 -15.48
N GLU A 66 -11.26 9.85 -15.42
CA GLU A 66 -10.89 8.43 -15.58
C GLU A 66 -11.40 7.58 -14.43
N ILE A 67 -11.38 8.07 -13.18
CA ILE A 67 -12.00 7.40 -12.03
C ILE A 67 -13.51 7.26 -12.25
N ASN A 68 -14.19 8.31 -12.68
CA ASN A 68 -15.62 8.28 -12.96
C ASN A 68 -15.96 7.28 -14.07
N ILE A 69 -15.16 7.22 -15.13
CA ILE A 69 -15.32 6.23 -16.21
C ILE A 69 -15.12 4.82 -15.67
N LEU A 70 -14.10 4.60 -14.84
CA LEU A 70 -13.81 3.30 -14.23
C LEU A 70 -14.99 2.82 -13.39
N ILE A 71 -15.56 3.68 -12.55
CA ILE A 71 -16.73 3.37 -11.72
C ILE A 71 -17.97 3.07 -12.57
N LYS A 72 -18.22 3.85 -13.62
CA LYS A 72 -19.35 3.64 -14.54
C LYS A 72 -19.27 2.31 -15.27
N ASN A 73 -18.08 1.82 -15.57
CA ASN A 73 -17.86 0.55 -16.26
C ASN A 73 -17.89 -0.68 -15.34
N ILE A 74 -18.06 -0.53 -14.03
CA ILE A 74 -18.28 -1.66 -13.13
C ILE A 74 -19.65 -2.27 -13.43
N ASP A 75 -19.65 -3.55 -13.78
CA ASP A 75 -20.88 -4.31 -14.02
C ASP A 75 -21.73 -4.41 -12.75
N LYS A 76 -22.81 -3.63 -12.69
CA LYS A 76 -23.69 -3.51 -11.53
C LYS A 76 -24.46 -4.80 -11.19
N ASN A 77 -24.51 -5.76 -12.09
CA ASN A 77 -25.21 -7.04 -11.89
C ASN A 77 -24.36 -8.03 -11.06
N LYS A 78 -23.09 -7.76 -10.82
CA LYS A 78 -22.23 -8.62 -10.02
C LYS A 78 -22.36 -8.32 -8.52
N ASN A 79 -22.34 -9.35 -7.71
CA ASN A 79 -22.47 -9.26 -6.25
C ASN A 79 -21.39 -8.37 -5.60
N GLU A 80 -20.23 -8.22 -6.25
CA GLU A 80 -19.11 -7.43 -5.73
C GLU A 80 -19.12 -5.97 -6.18
N SER A 81 -20.08 -5.54 -6.99
CA SER A 81 -20.11 -4.22 -7.62
C SER A 81 -20.09 -3.10 -6.58
N GLU A 82 -20.99 -3.15 -5.59
CA GLU A 82 -21.05 -2.13 -4.52
C GLU A 82 -19.76 -2.07 -3.73
N ARG A 83 -19.17 -3.23 -3.41
CA ARG A 83 -17.86 -3.30 -2.75
C ARG A 83 -16.78 -2.65 -3.60
N ASN A 84 -16.71 -2.97 -4.88
CA ASN A 84 -15.65 -2.49 -5.78
C ASN A 84 -15.77 -0.98 -6.00
N ILE A 85 -16.99 -0.45 -6.12
CA ILE A 85 -17.24 0.99 -6.19
C ILE A 85 -16.78 1.65 -4.89
N ALA A 86 -17.21 1.14 -3.74
CA ALA A 86 -16.83 1.68 -2.44
C ALA A 86 -15.30 1.64 -2.21
N ILE A 87 -14.61 0.60 -2.69
CA ILE A 87 -13.14 0.50 -2.63
C ILE A 87 -12.48 1.63 -3.44
N ILE A 88 -12.89 1.81 -4.72
CA ILE A 88 -12.30 2.81 -5.60
C ILE A 88 -12.54 4.22 -5.05
N GLU A 89 -13.77 4.50 -4.66
CA GLU A 89 -14.14 5.79 -4.08
C GLU A 89 -13.38 6.07 -2.78
N THR A 90 -13.21 5.07 -1.90
CA THR A 90 -12.47 5.24 -0.65
C THR A 90 -10.96 5.45 -0.91
N LEU A 91 -10.38 4.70 -1.86
CA LEU A 91 -8.97 4.90 -2.24
C LEU A 91 -8.72 6.30 -2.79
N TYR A 92 -9.57 6.74 -3.71
CA TYR A 92 -9.43 8.03 -4.37
C TYR A 92 -9.79 9.19 -3.44
N GLY A 93 -10.97 9.16 -2.84
CA GLY A 93 -11.50 10.26 -2.05
C GLY A 93 -10.80 10.46 -0.70
N CYS A 94 -10.28 9.37 -0.10
CA CYS A 94 -9.56 9.43 1.18
C CYS A 94 -8.02 9.31 1.02
N GLY A 95 -7.51 9.11 -0.19
CA GLY A 95 -6.06 8.99 -0.45
C GLY A 95 -5.39 7.86 0.32
N LEU A 96 -6.08 6.72 0.50
CA LEU A 96 -5.55 5.61 1.28
C LEU A 96 -4.55 4.77 0.49
N ARG A 97 -3.55 4.23 1.20
CA ARG A 97 -2.74 3.13 0.64
C ARG A 97 -3.57 1.85 0.58
N VAL A 98 -3.28 0.97 -0.38
CA VAL A 98 -3.99 -0.33 -0.50
C VAL A 98 -3.95 -1.12 0.81
N SER A 99 -2.83 -1.16 1.51
CA SER A 99 -2.71 -1.84 2.80
C SER A 99 -3.57 -1.22 3.91
N GLU A 100 -3.76 0.09 3.89
CA GLU A 100 -4.62 0.81 4.84
C GLU A 100 -6.10 0.52 4.57
N LEU A 101 -6.49 0.52 3.29
CA LEU A 101 -7.85 0.16 2.88
C LEU A 101 -8.21 -1.27 3.29
N ILE A 102 -7.32 -2.24 3.04
CA ILE A 102 -7.55 -3.66 3.37
C ILE A 102 -7.73 -3.86 4.87
N GLY A 103 -7.00 -3.10 5.67
CA GLY A 103 -7.07 -3.15 7.13
C GLY A 103 -8.14 -2.27 7.77
N LEU A 104 -8.89 -1.49 6.97
CA LEU A 104 -9.90 -0.57 7.49
C LEU A 104 -11.04 -1.34 8.14
N LYS A 105 -11.45 -0.90 9.33
CA LYS A 105 -12.48 -1.53 10.15
C LYS A 105 -13.80 -0.75 10.12
N ILE A 106 -14.89 -1.41 10.40
CA ILE A 106 -16.18 -0.75 10.60
C ILE A 106 -16.11 0.17 11.83
N SER A 107 -15.46 -0.28 12.89
CA SER A 107 -15.24 0.51 14.12
C SER A 107 -14.32 1.73 13.93
N ASP A 108 -13.67 1.87 12.75
CA ASP A 108 -12.86 3.03 12.40
C ASP A 108 -13.63 4.11 11.61
N LEU A 109 -14.94 3.91 11.36
CA LEU A 109 -15.79 4.82 10.61
C LEU A 109 -16.52 5.78 11.57
N PHE A 110 -16.11 7.04 11.59
CA PHE A 110 -16.72 8.11 12.39
C PHE A 110 -17.46 9.06 11.45
N PHE A 111 -18.57 8.58 10.88
CA PHE A 111 -19.30 9.27 9.82
C PHE A 111 -20.08 10.49 10.31
N ASP A 112 -20.45 10.52 11.56
CA ASP A 112 -21.12 11.68 12.18
C ASP A 112 -20.15 12.86 12.31
N GLU A 113 -18.86 12.58 12.47
CA GLU A 113 -17.78 13.56 12.57
C GLU A 113 -17.00 13.78 11.28
N ASP A 114 -17.48 13.23 10.16
CA ASP A 114 -16.89 13.36 8.83
C ASP A 114 -15.45 12.84 8.67
N PHE A 115 -15.05 11.83 9.44
CA PHE A 115 -13.73 11.22 9.29
C PHE A 115 -13.72 9.69 9.44
N ILE A 116 -12.62 9.09 9.00
CA ILE A 116 -12.25 7.70 9.26
C ILE A 116 -10.88 7.66 9.91
N LYS A 117 -10.68 6.68 10.81
CA LYS A 117 -9.39 6.42 11.45
C LYS A 117 -8.60 5.39 10.64
N VAL A 118 -7.40 5.75 10.23
CA VAL A 118 -6.57 4.91 9.36
C VAL A 118 -5.29 4.53 10.09
N THR A 119 -4.99 3.24 10.14
CA THR A 119 -3.76 2.71 10.72
C THR A 119 -2.74 2.41 9.61
N GLY A 120 -1.61 3.09 9.65
CA GLY A 120 -0.54 2.99 8.66
C GLY A 120 0.67 2.18 9.13
N LYS A 121 1.80 2.36 8.43
CA LYS A 121 3.08 1.70 8.74
C LYS A 121 3.53 2.01 10.18
N GLY A 122 3.97 0.98 10.90
CA GLY A 122 4.40 1.11 12.29
C GLY A 122 3.27 1.34 13.28
N ASN A 123 2.05 0.92 12.94
CA ASN A 123 0.83 1.08 13.76
C ASN A 123 0.48 2.56 14.06
N LYS A 124 0.98 3.50 13.26
CA LYS A 124 0.66 4.91 13.41
C LYS A 124 -0.75 5.18 12.89
N GLN A 125 -1.56 5.84 13.69
CA GLN A 125 -2.95 6.19 13.37
C GLN A 125 -3.02 7.65 12.91
N ARG A 126 -3.94 7.90 11.95
CA ARG A 126 -4.32 9.26 11.54
C ARG A 126 -5.81 9.31 11.24
N LEU A 127 -6.39 10.48 11.40
CA LEU A 127 -7.75 10.78 10.95
C LEU A 127 -7.68 11.28 9.51
N VAL A 128 -8.61 10.79 8.69
CA VAL A 128 -8.73 11.17 7.27
C VAL A 128 -10.16 11.65 7.05
N PRO A 129 -10.37 12.84 6.50
CA PRO A 129 -11.71 13.32 6.19
C PRO A 129 -12.38 12.43 5.14
N VAL A 130 -13.70 12.24 5.29
CA VAL A 130 -14.52 11.44 4.39
C VAL A 130 -15.64 12.30 3.83
N SER A 131 -15.80 12.30 2.49
CA SER A 131 -16.86 13.05 1.83
C SER A 131 -18.22 12.36 1.99
N SER A 132 -19.31 13.12 1.78
CA SER A 132 -20.68 12.57 1.74
C SER A 132 -20.84 11.47 0.68
N VAL A 133 -20.17 11.61 -0.46
CA VAL A 133 -20.17 10.61 -1.54
C VAL A 133 -19.54 9.29 -1.08
N ASN A 134 -18.37 9.35 -0.45
CA ASN A 134 -17.72 8.16 0.12
C ASN A 134 -18.60 7.45 1.16
N LYS A 135 -19.23 8.23 2.05
CA LYS A 135 -20.16 7.68 3.06
C LYS A 135 -21.32 6.92 2.41
N ILE A 136 -21.91 7.48 1.35
CA ILE A 136 -23.01 6.83 0.61
C ILE A 136 -22.55 5.48 0.05
N TYR A 137 -21.41 5.41 -0.63
CA TYR A 137 -20.94 4.16 -1.23
C TYR A 137 -20.53 3.12 -0.19
N ILE A 138 -19.88 3.54 0.89
CA ILE A 138 -19.52 2.63 1.98
C ILE A 138 -20.79 2.09 2.66
N ASN A 139 -21.75 2.95 2.97
CA ASN A 139 -23.01 2.54 3.59
C ASN A 139 -23.84 1.61 2.68
N ASN A 140 -23.91 1.87 1.38
CA ASN A 140 -24.56 0.98 0.43
C ASN A 140 -23.92 -0.41 0.45
N TYR A 141 -22.59 -0.49 0.42
CA TYR A 141 -21.90 -1.76 0.53
C TYR A 141 -22.18 -2.47 1.85
N ILE A 142 -22.09 -1.77 2.99
CA ILE A 142 -22.33 -2.35 4.33
C ILE A 142 -23.75 -2.89 4.43
N ASN A 143 -24.74 -2.11 3.97
CA ASN A 143 -26.15 -2.42 4.18
C ASN A 143 -26.72 -3.45 3.20
N ASN A 144 -26.14 -3.59 2.01
CA ASN A 144 -26.65 -4.47 0.95
C ASN A 144 -25.73 -5.69 0.75
N SER A 145 -24.67 -5.53 -0.05
CA SER A 145 -23.86 -6.68 -0.50
C SER A 145 -23.05 -7.32 0.62
N ARG A 146 -22.55 -6.54 1.59
CA ARG A 146 -21.77 -7.09 2.71
C ARG A 146 -22.62 -8.00 3.61
N LYS A 147 -23.90 -7.66 3.82
CA LYS A 147 -24.83 -8.48 4.61
C LYS A 147 -25.12 -9.86 4.00
N LYS A 148 -24.95 -9.98 2.69
CA LYS A 148 -25.18 -11.25 1.96
C LYS A 148 -23.97 -12.20 2.06
N ILE A 149 -22.83 -11.73 2.54
CA ILE A 149 -21.61 -12.53 2.66
C ILE A 149 -21.64 -13.33 3.97
N LYS A 150 -21.35 -14.63 3.92
CA LYS A 150 -21.10 -15.44 5.12
C LYS A 150 -19.76 -15.02 5.73
N ILE A 151 -19.79 -14.13 6.71
CA ILE A 151 -18.59 -13.53 7.30
C ILE A 151 -17.94 -14.53 8.26
N ASN A 152 -16.62 -14.70 8.14
CA ASN A 152 -15.84 -15.45 9.10
C ASN A 152 -15.69 -14.62 10.40
N SER A 153 -15.86 -15.25 11.56
CA SER A 153 -15.89 -14.59 12.88
C SER A 153 -14.67 -13.72 13.19
N LEU A 154 -13.51 -14.06 12.64
CA LEU A 154 -12.27 -13.28 12.80
C LEU A 154 -12.24 -11.97 12.01
N PHE A 155 -13.18 -11.79 11.06
CA PHE A 155 -13.18 -10.64 10.13
C PHE A 155 -14.46 -9.80 10.21
N THR A 156 -15.25 -9.95 11.28
CA THR A 156 -16.53 -9.26 11.43
C THR A 156 -16.41 -7.74 11.42
N ASP A 157 -15.32 -7.20 11.97
CA ASP A 157 -15.03 -5.77 12.02
C ASP A 157 -14.28 -5.24 10.78
N ILE A 158 -13.76 -6.12 9.91
CA ILE A 158 -13.10 -5.68 8.66
C ILE A 158 -14.15 -5.14 7.69
N LEU A 159 -13.92 -3.93 7.17
CA LEU A 159 -14.86 -3.27 6.28
C LEU A 159 -14.98 -4.01 4.96
N PHE A 160 -13.88 -4.16 4.21
CA PHE A 160 -13.89 -4.75 2.86
C PHE A 160 -13.53 -6.24 2.88
N LEU A 161 -14.48 -7.07 2.48
CA LEU A 161 -14.35 -8.52 2.51
C LEU A 161 -14.26 -9.12 1.10
N ASN A 162 -13.58 -10.25 0.98
CA ASN A 162 -13.62 -11.08 -0.21
C ASN A 162 -14.89 -11.95 -0.23
N ARG A 163 -15.11 -12.70 -1.32
CA ARG A 163 -16.28 -13.60 -1.48
C ARG A 163 -16.41 -14.70 -0.41
N ARG A 164 -15.29 -15.00 0.29
CA ARG A 164 -15.24 -16.03 1.33
C ARG A 164 -15.44 -15.46 2.74
N GLY A 165 -15.84 -14.18 2.86
CA GLY A 165 -16.03 -13.50 4.13
C GLY A 165 -14.75 -13.24 4.93
N LYS A 166 -13.59 -13.19 4.26
CA LYS A 166 -12.29 -12.89 4.86
C LYS A 166 -11.76 -11.56 4.34
N SER A 167 -10.75 -11.01 5.01
CA SER A 167 -10.03 -9.82 4.53
C SER A 167 -9.52 -9.99 3.10
N LEU A 168 -9.43 -8.89 2.37
CA LEU A 168 -8.74 -8.81 1.10
C LEU A 168 -7.23 -8.98 1.31
N THR A 169 -6.53 -9.47 0.29
CA THR A 169 -5.07 -9.56 0.27
C THR A 169 -4.51 -8.56 -0.72
N ARG A 170 -3.30 -8.09 -0.47
CA ARG A 170 -2.53 -7.34 -1.45
C ARG A 170 -1.91 -8.36 -2.40
N ALA A 171 -2.58 -8.64 -3.51
CA ALA A 171 -2.04 -9.49 -4.57
C ALA A 171 -1.06 -8.70 -5.44
#